data_1827449fe87a3414770cf30b7eedd06b
#
_entry.id   1827449fe87a3414770cf30b7eedd06b
#
_cell.length_a   1.000
_cell.length_b   1.000
_cell.length_c   1.000
_cell.angle_alpha   90.00
_cell.angle_beta   90.00
_cell.angle_gamma   90.00
#
_symmetry.space_group_name_H-M   'P 1'
#
loop_
_entity.id
_entity.type
_entity.pdbx_description
1 polymer ?
#
loop_
_entity_poly.entity_id
_entity_poly.type
_entity_poly.pdbx_seq_one_letter_code
_entity_poly.pdbx_strand_id
1 'polypeptide(L)'
;MRLLRVVVRAVVVLALLFGGSVAVGSAAHAGERAGREAAVVVRGGDTLYSAGTRCTVGFNARSGSTLYAFVSGRCAQGANTWYADAALTVSVGVTVGVSFPGNDYATVRYTNTAVTYPGEVSLGAGAGTRDISGAANPVIGQSLCHVGRVGGYRCGSVQAVNVTVNYGGGVVSGLFRSTICSEPGDTGGPAFSGGIALGVIVGGSGNCSSGGFTYYQPVVEWLSAYGLSIY
;
A
#
# COMPACT_ATOMS: atom_id res chain seq x y z
N MET A 1 -87.09 2.07 30.22
CA MET A 1 -87.38 2.21 31.68
C MET A 1 -86.15 2.92 32.28
N ARG A 2 -86.39 4.21 32.58
CA ARG A 2 -86.43 4.76 33.94
C ARG A 2 -85.08 4.48 34.67
N LEU A 3 -84.41 5.46 35.05
CA LEU A 3 -84.37 6.61 35.94
C LEU A 3 -83.04 6.53 36.70
N LEU A 4 -82.40 7.47 37.24
CA LEU A 4 -82.59 8.86 37.67
C LEU A 4 -81.26 9.36 38.24
N ARG A 5 -80.90 10.56 37.91
CA ARG A 5 -80.27 11.62 38.67
C ARG A 5 -79.55 11.23 40.00
N VAL A 6 -78.42 11.79 40.25
CA VAL A 6 -78.22 12.84 41.27
C VAL A 6 -76.93 13.63 41.00
N VAL A 7 -77.10 14.94 41.04
CA VAL A 7 -76.13 16.03 41.00
C VAL A 7 -75.64 16.26 42.43
N VAL A 8 -74.34 16.36 42.69
CA VAL A 8 -73.86 17.16 43.82
C VAL A 8 -72.67 18.03 43.35
N ARG A 9 -72.96 19.35 43.50
CA ARG A 9 -71.95 20.42 43.41
C ARG A 9 -71.15 20.55 44.72
N ALA A 10 -69.89 20.82 44.62
CA ALA A 10 -69.12 21.61 45.58
C ALA A 10 -67.79 21.98 44.88
N VAL A 11 -67.61 23.12 44.43
CA VAL A 11 -67.12 24.41 44.90
C VAL A 11 -65.70 24.35 45.52
N VAL A 12 -64.76 24.80 44.69
CA VAL A 12 -63.66 25.77 44.90
C VAL A 12 -62.64 25.43 46.03
N VAL A 13 -61.34 25.39 45.64
CA VAL A 13 -60.33 26.33 46.11
C VAL A 13 -59.21 26.47 45.11
N LEU A 14 -58.98 27.70 44.65
CA LEU A 14 -57.88 28.16 43.84
C LEU A 14 -56.60 28.24 44.66
N ALA A 15 -55.59 27.48 44.31
CA ALA A 15 -54.22 27.70 44.79
C ALA A 15 -53.28 27.85 43.60
N LEU A 16 -52.99 29.09 43.28
CA LEU A 16 -51.93 29.51 42.39
C LEU A 16 -50.60 29.25 43.09
N LEU A 17 -49.88 28.19 42.67
CA LEU A 17 -48.46 28.06 42.96
C LEU A 17 -47.71 28.21 41.64
N PHE A 18 -47.04 29.35 41.49
CA PHE A 18 -46.03 29.63 40.49
C PHE A 18 -44.85 28.67 40.74
N GLY A 19 -44.84 27.55 40.07
CA GLY A 19 -43.70 26.66 39.94
C GLY A 19 -42.94 27.03 38.67
N GLY A 20 -41.92 27.86 38.79
CA GLY A 20 -40.99 28.13 37.69
C GLY A 20 -40.25 26.86 37.26
N SER A 21 -40.66 26.30 36.13
CA SER A 21 -39.88 25.24 35.48
C SER A 21 -38.62 25.84 34.90
N VAL A 22 -37.51 25.65 35.59
CA VAL A 22 -36.18 25.89 35.03
C VAL A 22 -35.93 24.78 33.98
N ALA A 23 -36.12 25.12 32.72
CA ALA A 23 -35.67 24.28 31.62
C ALA A 23 -34.16 24.28 31.63
N VAL A 24 -33.56 23.23 32.20
CA VAL A 24 -32.14 22.93 32.04
C VAL A 24 -31.97 22.51 30.58
N GLY A 25 -31.60 23.48 29.75
CA GLY A 25 -31.21 23.25 28.38
C GLY A 25 -29.99 22.32 28.40
N SER A 26 -30.17 21.05 28.10
CA SER A 26 -29.09 20.19 27.73
C SER A 26 -28.45 20.74 26.47
N ALA A 27 -27.34 21.48 26.63
CA ALA A 27 -26.47 21.80 25.54
C ALA A 27 -25.97 20.46 24.99
N ALA A 28 -26.62 19.98 23.92
CA ALA A 28 -26.09 18.92 23.10
C ALA A 28 -24.72 19.41 22.62
N HIS A 29 -23.65 18.91 23.24
CA HIS A 29 -22.32 19.00 22.67
C HIS A 29 -22.38 18.21 21.37
N ALA A 30 -22.69 18.90 20.28
CA ALA A 30 -22.35 18.48 18.94
C ALA A 30 -20.84 18.44 18.93
N GLY A 31 -20.28 17.34 19.45
CA GLY A 31 -18.88 17.02 19.32
C GLY A 31 -18.59 17.04 17.85
N GLU A 32 -17.89 18.06 17.44
CA GLU A 32 -17.23 18.22 16.16
C GLU A 32 -16.36 16.97 15.96
N ARG A 33 -16.95 15.93 15.38
CA ARG A 33 -16.21 14.89 14.71
C ARG A 33 -15.66 15.55 13.45
N ALA A 34 -14.63 16.36 13.61
CA ALA A 34 -13.70 16.64 12.54
C ALA A 34 -13.29 15.26 12.03
N GLY A 35 -13.79 14.87 10.87
CA GLY A 35 -13.44 13.65 10.20
C GLY A 35 -11.92 13.70 10.03
N ARG A 36 -11.19 12.98 10.89
CA ARG A 36 -9.76 12.81 10.75
C ARG A 36 -9.61 12.05 9.45
N GLU A 37 -9.35 12.77 8.38
CA GLU A 37 -9.01 12.19 7.09
C GLU A 37 -7.94 11.12 7.35
N ALA A 38 -8.21 9.88 6.94
CA ALA A 38 -7.28 8.78 7.21
C ALA A 38 -5.94 9.16 6.58
N ALA A 39 -4.89 9.18 7.39
CA ALA A 39 -3.55 9.52 6.92
C ALA A 39 -3.18 8.60 5.76
N VAL A 40 -2.78 9.18 4.64
CA VAL A 40 -2.34 8.41 3.47
C VAL A 40 -1.08 7.65 3.84
N VAL A 41 -1.08 6.36 3.53
CA VAL A 41 0.05 5.46 3.81
C VAL A 41 0.45 4.80 2.50
N VAL A 42 1.75 4.72 2.22
CA VAL A 42 2.32 4.05 1.03
C VAL A 42 3.27 2.95 1.49
N ARG A 43 2.94 1.71 1.14
CA ARG A 43 3.69 0.48 1.48
C ARG A 43 4.21 -0.22 0.24
N GLY A 44 5.09 -1.18 0.40
CA GLY A 44 5.35 -2.17 -0.64
C GLY A 44 4.04 -2.86 -1.07
N GLY A 45 3.86 -3.07 -2.36
CA GLY A 45 2.61 -3.59 -2.95
C GLY A 45 1.59 -2.51 -3.34
N ASP A 46 1.69 -1.29 -2.80
CA ASP A 46 0.79 -0.19 -3.18
C ASP A 46 1.16 0.39 -4.55
N THR A 47 0.18 1.03 -5.18
CA THR A 47 0.36 1.65 -6.51
C THR A 47 0.69 3.12 -6.36
N LEU A 48 1.75 3.56 -7.04
CA LEU A 48 2.03 4.96 -7.31
C LEU A 48 1.61 5.32 -8.74
N TYR A 49 1.12 6.54 -8.91
CA TYR A 49 0.62 7.08 -10.17
C TYR A 49 1.49 8.24 -10.63
N SER A 50 1.66 8.37 -11.95
CA SER A 50 2.26 9.51 -12.61
C SER A 50 1.49 9.78 -13.91
N ALA A 51 1.69 10.91 -14.53
CA ALA A 51 0.99 11.24 -15.79
C ALA A 51 1.25 10.14 -16.85
N GLY A 52 0.20 9.41 -17.22
CA GLY A 52 0.24 8.35 -18.23
C GLY A 52 0.80 7.00 -17.78
N THR A 53 1.23 6.84 -16.52
CA THR A 53 1.74 5.56 -16.01
C THR A 53 1.37 5.31 -14.56
N ARG A 54 1.52 4.05 -14.14
CA ARG A 54 1.39 3.63 -12.73
C ARG A 54 2.37 2.50 -12.46
N CYS A 55 3.02 2.52 -11.30
CA CYS A 55 3.97 1.52 -10.87
C CYS A 55 3.61 0.96 -9.49
N THR A 56 3.98 -0.28 -9.23
CA THR A 56 3.86 -0.85 -7.89
C THR A 56 5.13 -0.51 -7.10
N VAL A 57 4.96 -0.10 -5.85
CA VAL A 57 6.06 0.03 -4.88
C VAL A 57 6.52 -1.37 -4.51
N GLY A 58 7.80 -1.67 -4.71
CA GLY A 58 8.40 -2.90 -4.22
C GLY A 58 8.63 -2.82 -2.72
N PHE A 59 9.54 -1.94 -2.31
CA PHE A 59 9.89 -1.74 -0.90
C PHE A 59 10.12 -0.27 -0.61
N ASN A 60 9.89 0.12 0.64
CA ASN A 60 10.37 1.37 1.20
C ASN A 60 11.78 1.16 1.80
N ALA A 61 12.64 2.15 1.61
CA ALA A 61 14.00 2.16 2.11
C ALA A 61 14.38 3.56 2.58
N ARG A 62 15.52 3.69 3.26
CA ARG A 62 15.99 4.98 3.76
C ARG A 62 17.50 5.17 3.59
N SER A 63 17.92 6.44 3.57
CA SER A 63 19.30 6.87 3.81
C SER A 63 19.24 8.03 4.82
N GLY A 64 19.72 7.79 6.04
CA GLY A 64 19.47 8.69 7.16
C GLY A 64 17.95 8.87 7.40
N SER A 65 17.49 10.12 7.37
CA SER A 65 16.08 10.49 7.53
C SER A 65 15.29 10.56 6.22
N THR A 66 15.95 10.44 5.08
CA THR A 66 15.30 10.52 3.76
C THR A 66 14.76 9.15 3.36
N LEU A 67 13.49 9.12 2.92
CA LEU A 67 12.77 7.91 2.55
C LEU A 67 12.65 7.78 1.04
N TYR A 68 12.66 6.52 0.56
CA TYR A 68 12.66 6.18 -0.85
C TYR A 68 11.75 4.99 -1.12
N ALA A 69 11.23 4.91 -2.35
CA ALA A 69 10.59 3.71 -2.87
C ALA A 69 11.46 3.04 -3.94
N PHE A 70 11.46 1.72 -3.92
CA PHE A 70 11.87 0.89 -5.03
C PHE A 70 10.69 0.67 -5.99
N VAL A 71 10.85 1.00 -7.25
CA VAL A 71 9.90 0.68 -8.32
C VAL A 71 10.65 0.09 -9.52
N SER A 72 9.94 -0.58 -10.44
CA SER A 72 10.56 -1.10 -11.68
C SER A 72 11.09 0.06 -12.52
N GLY A 73 12.31 -0.07 -13.02
CA GLY A 73 12.97 0.90 -13.89
C GLY A 73 12.20 1.13 -15.17
N ARG A 74 11.79 0.04 -15.82
CA ARG A 74 10.98 0.08 -17.05
C ARG A 74 9.64 0.80 -16.83
N CYS A 75 9.01 0.59 -15.69
CA CYS A 75 7.75 1.26 -15.33
C CYS A 75 7.94 2.77 -15.11
N ALA A 76 9.08 3.17 -14.54
CA ALA A 76 9.35 4.55 -14.16
C ALA A 76 9.98 5.39 -15.29
N GLN A 77 10.26 4.81 -16.47
CA GLN A 77 10.82 5.57 -17.59
C GLN A 77 9.93 6.75 -17.97
N GLY A 78 10.51 7.94 -18.02
CA GLY A 78 9.79 9.19 -18.35
C GLY A 78 8.90 9.75 -17.24
N ALA A 79 8.69 9.02 -16.14
CA ALA A 79 7.92 9.51 -14.99
C ALA A 79 8.82 10.32 -14.07
N ASN A 80 8.37 11.50 -13.65
CA ASN A 80 9.12 12.37 -12.75
C ASN A 80 8.43 12.54 -11.40
N THR A 81 7.15 12.91 -11.36
CA THR A 81 6.40 13.14 -10.14
C THR A 81 5.44 12.00 -9.89
N TRP A 82 5.37 11.55 -8.62
CA TRP A 82 4.55 10.42 -8.21
C TRP A 82 3.48 10.82 -7.21
N TYR A 83 2.34 10.16 -7.29
CA TYR A 83 1.13 10.41 -6.51
C TYR A 83 0.62 9.11 -5.90
N ALA A 84 -0.02 9.21 -4.73
CA ALA A 84 -0.65 8.07 -4.06
C ALA A 84 -2.01 7.70 -4.67
N ASP A 85 -2.60 8.56 -5.51
CA ASP A 85 -3.94 8.42 -6.06
C ASP A 85 -3.98 8.60 -7.58
N ALA A 86 -4.94 7.94 -8.23
CA ALA A 86 -5.11 8.02 -9.68
C ALA A 86 -5.57 9.39 -10.18
N ALA A 87 -6.17 10.22 -9.31
CA ALA A 87 -6.55 11.60 -9.63
C ALA A 87 -5.37 12.57 -9.62
N LEU A 88 -4.17 12.10 -9.23
CA LEU A 88 -2.92 12.88 -9.13
C LEU A 88 -3.06 14.09 -8.19
N THR A 89 -3.73 13.91 -7.05
CA THR A 89 -3.97 14.98 -6.07
C THR A 89 -3.01 14.91 -4.89
N VAL A 90 -2.60 13.70 -4.46
CA VAL A 90 -1.69 13.50 -3.33
C VAL A 90 -0.29 13.18 -3.86
N SER A 91 0.50 14.21 -4.12
CA SER A 91 1.91 14.03 -4.50
C SER A 91 2.70 13.37 -3.37
N VAL A 92 3.52 12.37 -3.68
CA VAL A 92 4.35 11.65 -2.70
C VAL A 92 5.85 11.86 -2.90
N GLY A 93 6.32 12.06 -4.14
CA GLY A 93 7.75 12.18 -4.38
C GLY A 93 8.14 12.31 -5.84
N VAL A 94 9.44 12.21 -6.09
CA VAL A 94 10.03 12.37 -7.44
C VAL A 94 11.01 11.26 -7.76
N THR A 95 11.11 10.89 -9.03
CA THR A 95 12.14 9.97 -9.52
C THR A 95 13.53 10.63 -9.38
N VAL A 96 14.46 9.92 -8.78
CA VAL A 96 15.86 10.38 -8.62
C VAL A 96 16.86 9.51 -9.37
N GLY A 97 16.43 8.39 -9.91
CA GLY A 97 17.26 7.52 -10.74
C GLY A 97 16.45 6.39 -11.38
N VAL A 98 16.84 6.01 -12.59
CA VAL A 98 16.30 4.89 -13.35
C VAL A 98 17.44 4.09 -13.92
N SER A 99 17.42 2.76 -13.72
CA SER A 99 18.35 1.82 -14.33
C SER A 99 17.55 0.80 -15.15
N PHE A 100 17.48 1.07 -16.44
CA PHE A 100 16.91 0.20 -17.48
C PHE A 100 17.38 0.68 -18.87
N PRO A 101 17.81 -0.21 -19.77
CA PRO A 101 18.07 -1.64 -19.61
C PRO A 101 19.34 -1.93 -18.79
N GLY A 102 19.71 -3.18 -18.68
CA GLY A 102 20.77 -3.70 -17.82
C GLY A 102 20.19 -4.24 -16.53
N ASN A 103 19.59 -3.35 -15.73
CA ASN A 103 18.77 -3.65 -14.56
C ASN A 103 17.32 -3.25 -14.83
N ASP A 104 16.41 -3.57 -13.89
CA ASP A 104 15.02 -3.08 -13.93
C ASP A 104 14.62 -2.49 -12.57
N TYR A 105 15.27 -1.38 -12.18
CA TYR A 105 14.91 -0.65 -10.97
C TYR A 105 14.93 0.87 -11.17
N ALA A 106 14.11 1.55 -10.40
CA ALA A 106 14.15 2.99 -10.25
C ALA A 106 13.92 3.38 -8.79
N THR A 107 14.38 4.56 -8.45
CA THR A 107 14.32 5.14 -7.10
C THR A 107 13.44 6.37 -7.11
N VAL A 108 12.40 6.34 -6.28
CA VAL A 108 11.54 7.49 -6.00
C VAL A 108 11.93 8.03 -4.64
N ARG A 109 12.35 9.29 -4.55
CA ARG A 109 12.57 9.97 -3.27
C ARG A 109 11.24 10.55 -2.81
N TYR A 110 10.81 10.19 -1.62
CA TYR A 110 9.63 10.75 -0.99
C TYR A 110 9.90 12.19 -0.51
N THR A 111 8.95 13.09 -0.77
CA THR A 111 9.06 14.51 -0.43
C THR A 111 7.87 15.02 0.39
N ASN A 112 6.77 14.25 0.47
CA ASN A 112 5.57 14.62 1.19
C ASN A 112 5.61 14.05 2.62
N THR A 113 5.82 14.90 3.60
CA THR A 113 5.89 14.50 5.02
C THR A 113 4.52 14.29 5.68
N ALA A 114 3.41 14.61 5.01
CA ALA A 114 2.06 14.32 5.47
C ALA A 114 1.61 12.88 5.14
N VAL A 115 2.39 12.18 4.30
CA VAL A 115 2.19 10.77 3.96
C VAL A 115 3.12 9.90 4.79
N THR A 116 2.64 8.73 5.21
CA THR A 116 3.44 7.76 5.96
C THR A 116 3.99 6.68 5.03
N TYR A 117 5.25 6.29 5.20
CA TYR A 117 5.95 5.32 4.37
C TYR A 117 6.58 4.21 5.24
N PRO A 118 5.80 3.31 5.85
CA PRO A 118 6.35 2.28 6.74
C PRO A 118 7.18 1.23 5.99
N GLY A 119 8.09 0.56 6.71
CA GLY A 119 8.90 -0.57 6.22
C GLY A 119 8.08 -1.86 6.05
N GLU A 120 6.88 -1.76 5.50
CA GLU A 120 5.91 -2.86 5.37
C GLU A 120 5.57 -3.17 3.93
N VAL A 121 5.10 -4.39 3.70
CA VAL A 121 4.44 -4.83 2.46
C VAL A 121 2.97 -5.11 2.76
N SER A 122 2.08 -4.54 1.96
CA SER A 122 0.66 -4.89 1.93
C SER A 122 0.48 -6.27 1.27
N LEU A 123 -0.21 -7.19 1.94
CA LEU A 123 -0.45 -8.54 1.42
C LEU A 123 -1.70 -8.62 0.54
N GLY A 124 -2.32 -7.49 0.23
CA GLY A 124 -3.56 -7.38 -0.52
C GLY A 124 -4.78 -7.23 0.36
N ALA A 125 -5.95 -7.09 -0.27
CA ALA A 125 -7.20 -6.76 0.42
C ALA A 125 -7.54 -7.76 1.54
N GLY A 126 -7.55 -7.26 2.79
CA GLY A 126 -7.94 -8.04 3.97
C GLY A 126 -6.88 -9.00 4.52
N ALA A 127 -5.72 -9.14 3.87
CA ALA A 127 -4.66 -10.05 4.33
C ALA A 127 -3.64 -9.41 5.29
N GLY A 128 -3.78 -8.10 5.57
CA GLY A 128 -2.90 -7.37 6.47
C GLY A 128 -1.58 -6.94 5.82
N THR A 129 -0.57 -6.72 6.66
CA THR A 129 0.77 -6.29 6.24
C THR A 129 1.86 -7.25 6.72
N ARG A 130 3.03 -7.16 6.10
CA ARG A 130 4.25 -7.85 6.51
C ARG A 130 5.33 -6.81 6.78
N ASP A 131 5.84 -6.78 8.00
CA ASP A 131 7.02 -5.99 8.34
C ASP A 131 8.25 -6.54 7.62
N ILE A 132 9.05 -5.64 7.02
CA ILE A 132 10.26 -5.97 6.28
C ILE A 132 11.42 -5.24 6.95
N SER A 133 12.22 -5.99 7.68
CA SER A 133 13.29 -5.46 8.54
C SER A 133 14.70 -5.64 7.99
N GLY A 134 14.84 -6.24 6.80
CA GLY A 134 16.14 -6.46 6.18
C GLY A 134 16.06 -6.86 4.72
N ALA A 135 17.21 -7.04 4.10
CA ALA A 135 17.35 -7.50 2.72
C ALA A 135 18.46 -8.53 2.58
N ALA A 136 18.30 -9.47 1.65
CA ALA A 136 19.32 -10.48 1.33
C ALA A 136 19.28 -10.83 -0.15
N ASN A 137 20.39 -11.39 -0.65
CA ASN A 137 20.41 -12.02 -1.96
C ASN A 137 19.61 -13.34 -1.92
N PRO A 138 18.86 -13.66 -2.98
CA PRO A 138 18.13 -14.91 -3.08
C PRO A 138 19.07 -16.11 -3.20
N VAL A 139 18.68 -17.24 -2.59
CA VAL A 139 19.41 -18.50 -2.67
C VAL A 139 18.51 -19.57 -3.30
N ILE A 140 19.04 -20.39 -4.21
CA ILE A 140 18.29 -21.48 -4.86
C ILE A 140 17.73 -22.42 -3.79
N GLY A 141 16.45 -22.77 -3.92
CA GLY A 141 15.70 -23.56 -2.95
C GLY A 141 15.05 -22.76 -1.82
N GLN A 142 15.43 -21.48 -1.63
CA GLN A 142 14.84 -20.62 -0.61
C GLN A 142 13.35 -20.41 -0.85
N SER A 143 12.55 -20.58 0.20
CA SER A 143 11.13 -20.20 0.16
C SER A 143 10.97 -18.69 0.09
N LEU A 144 10.05 -18.22 -0.74
CA LEU A 144 9.68 -16.82 -0.84
C LEU A 144 8.18 -16.69 -1.12
N CYS A 145 7.67 -15.51 -0.81
CA CYS A 145 6.36 -15.07 -1.27
C CYS A 145 6.50 -13.77 -2.05
N HIS A 146 5.55 -13.49 -2.94
CA HIS A 146 5.42 -12.19 -3.59
C HIS A 146 4.00 -11.66 -3.50
N VAL A 147 3.84 -10.38 -3.73
CA VAL A 147 2.53 -9.73 -3.88
C VAL A 147 2.46 -9.11 -5.26
N GLY A 148 1.62 -9.68 -6.12
CA GLY A 148 1.25 -9.07 -7.39
C GLY A 148 -0.03 -8.24 -7.24
N ARG A 149 -0.13 -7.14 -7.98
CA ARG A 149 -1.34 -6.29 -7.96
C ARG A 149 -2.58 -7.03 -8.52
N VAL A 150 -2.37 -7.93 -9.47
CA VAL A 150 -3.41 -8.75 -10.11
C VAL A 150 -3.40 -10.18 -9.60
N GLY A 151 -2.21 -10.81 -9.55
CA GLY A 151 -2.02 -12.18 -9.11
C GLY A 151 -2.15 -12.39 -7.61
N GLY A 152 -2.09 -11.31 -6.81
CA GLY A 152 -2.23 -11.35 -5.35
C GLY A 152 -1.02 -11.93 -4.63
N TYR A 153 -1.23 -12.36 -3.38
CA TYR A 153 -0.24 -12.96 -2.50
C TYR A 153 -0.03 -14.44 -2.84
N ARG A 154 1.18 -14.80 -3.22
CA ARG A 154 1.54 -16.18 -3.59
C ARG A 154 2.93 -16.54 -3.07
N CYS A 155 3.13 -17.82 -2.78
CA CYS A 155 4.39 -18.34 -2.26
C CYS A 155 4.92 -19.51 -3.11
N GLY A 156 6.23 -19.69 -3.09
CA GLY A 156 6.93 -20.74 -3.79
C GLY A 156 8.42 -20.77 -3.40
N SER A 157 9.29 -21.13 -4.32
CA SER A 157 10.73 -21.22 -4.07
C SER A 157 11.56 -20.62 -5.20
N VAL A 158 12.76 -20.15 -4.85
CA VAL A 158 13.76 -19.68 -5.82
C VAL A 158 14.28 -20.87 -6.63
N GLN A 159 14.22 -20.78 -7.95
CA GLN A 159 14.68 -21.84 -8.88
C GLN A 159 16.04 -21.55 -9.49
N ALA A 160 16.33 -20.28 -9.75
CA ALA A 160 17.57 -19.87 -10.38
C ALA A 160 17.95 -18.46 -9.94
N VAL A 161 19.25 -18.16 -9.96
CA VAL A 161 19.83 -16.83 -9.72
C VAL A 161 20.70 -16.47 -10.92
N ASN A 162 21.05 -15.17 -11.04
CA ASN A 162 21.90 -14.63 -12.10
C ASN A 162 21.34 -14.94 -13.52
N VAL A 163 20.04 -14.77 -13.69
CA VAL A 163 19.34 -15.02 -14.96
C VAL A 163 19.35 -13.75 -15.80
N THR A 164 19.49 -13.89 -17.11
CA THR A 164 19.39 -12.81 -18.09
C THR A 164 18.15 -12.99 -18.95
N VAL A 165 17.36 -11.92 -19.13
CA VAL A 165 16.13 -11.92 -19.91
C VAL A 165 16.13 -10.76 -20.87
N ASN A 166 15.72 -11.02 -22.13
CA ASN A 166 15.47 -9.97 -23.14
C ASN A 166 13.96 -9.68 -23.20
N TYR A 167 13.59 -8.48 -22.83
CA TYR A 167 12.18 -8.01 -22.80
C TYR A 167 11.73 -7.29 -24.09
N GLY A 168 12.49 -7.36 -25.17
CA GLY A 168 12.18 -6.62 -26.41
C GLY A 168 12.49 -5.13 -26.36
N GLY A 169 12.48 -4.52 -25.19
CA GLY A 169 12.90 -3.13 -24.94
C GLY A 169 14.30 -3.02 -24.34
N GLY A 170 14.96 -4.17 -24.09
CA GLY A 170 16.29 -4.25 -23.54
C GLY A 170 16.54 -5.54 -22.77
N VAL A 171 17.82 -5.86 -22.61
CA VAL A 171 18.29 -7.01 -21.84
C VAL A 171 18.42 -6.58 -20.38
N VAL A 172 17.93 -7.42 -19.46
CA VAL A 172 18.12 -7.29 -18.00
C VAL A 172 18.84 -8.51 -17.50
N SER A 173 19.90 -8.31 -16.74
CA SER A 173 20.77 -9.38 -16.20
C SER A 173 20.73 -9.41 -14.67
N GLY A 174 21.31 -10.45 -14.08
CA GLY A 174 21.39 -10.57 -12.62
C GLY A 174 20.07 -10.90 -11.93
N LEU A 175 19.03 -11.24 -12.68
CA LEU A 175 17.71 -11.57 -12.13
C LEU A 175 17.72 -12.90 -11.40
N PHE A 176 16.73 -13.12 -10.54
CA PHE A 176 16.41 -14.47 -10.06
C PHE A 176 15.02 -14.90 -10.52
N ARG A 177 14.78 -16.20 -10.51
CA ARG A 177 13.52 -16.82 -10.93
C ARG A 177 12.94 -17.68 -9.82
N SER A 178 11.61 -17.66 -9.69
CA SER A 178 10.88 -18.54 -8.77
C SER A 178 9.89 -19.47 -9.46
N THR A 179 9.35 -20.41 -8.70
CA THR A 179 8.21 -21.27 -9.12
C THR A 179 6.88 -20.55 -9.12
N ILE A 180 6.80 -19.32 -8.65
CA ILE A 180 5.54 -18.58 -8.51
C ILE A 180 5.14 -18.03 -9.88
N CYS A 181 3.86 -18.19 -10.26
CA CYS A 181 3.28 -17.53 -11.43
C CYS A 181 3.05 -16.04 -11.16
N SER A 182 3.01 -15.23 -12.19
CA SER A 182 2.59 -13.82 -12.14
C SER A 182 1.65 -13.49 -13.30
N GLU A 183 0.84 -12.45 -13.11
CA GLU A 183 -0.10 -11.97 -14.11
C GLU A 183 0.40 -10.64 -14.73
N PRO A 184 -0.06 -10.32 -15.96
CA PRO A 184 0.16 -8.98 -16.51
C PRO A 184 -0.34 -7.90 -15.56
N GLY A 185 0.57 -7.01 -15.17
CA GLY A 185 0.29 -5.95 -14.21
C GLY A 185 0.84 -6.19 -12.79
N ASP A 186 1.51 -7.32 -12.54
CA ASP A 186 2.18 -7.63 -11.26
C ASP A 186 3.59 -7.01 -11.17
N THR A 187 4.11 -6.47 -12.27
CA THR A 187 5.45 -5.84 -12.31
C THR A 187 5.62 -4.80 -11.20
N GLY A 188 6.75 -4.84 -10.51
CA GLY A 188 7.08 -4.01 -9.36
C GLY A 188 6.66 -4.62 -8.02
N GLY A 189 5.83 -5.65 -8.02
CA GLY A 189 5.37 -6.31 -6.79
C GLY A 189 6.54 -6.86 -5.96
N PRO A 190 6.51 -6.69 -4.61
CA PRO A 190 7.58 -7.12 -3.71
C PRO A 190 7.65 -8.64 -3.58
N ALA A 191 8.87 -9.18 -3.53
CA ALA A 191 9.16 -10.59 -3.23
C ALA A 191 10.07 -10.68 -2.00
N PHE A 192 9.66 -11.48 -1.01
CA PHE A 192 10.29 -11.53 0.30
C PHE A 192 10.22 -12.94 0.92
N SER A 193 11.06 -13.20 1.92
CA SER A 193 11.08 -14.40 2.74
C SER A 193 10.96 -14.00 4.22
N GLY A 194 9.82 -14.29 4.84
CA GLY A 194 9.55 -13.75 6.19
C GLY A 194 9.56 -12.22 6.20
N GLY A 195 10.45 -11.61 6.97
CA GLY A 195 10.69 -10.15 7.02
C GLY A 195 11.88 -9.69 6.17
N ILE A 196 12.39 -10.49 5.24
CA ILE A 196 13.58 -10.20 4.44
C ILE A 196 13.18 -9.93 2.98
N ALA A 197 13.45 -8.73 2.50
CA ALA A 197 13.28 -8.35 1.10
C ALA A 197 14.28 -9.11 0.22
N LEU A 198 13.80 -9.65 -0.90
CA LEU A 198 14.65 -10.36 -1.87
C LEU A 198 14.69 -9.64 -3.22
N GLY A 199 13.57 -9.12 -3.70
CA GLY A 199 13.52 -8.44 -5.00
C GLY A 199 12.13 -7.98 -5.37
N VAL A 200 11.97 -7.50 -6.61
CA VAL A 200 10.68 -7.09 -7.17
C VAL A 200 10.39 -7.80 -8.48
N ILE A 201 9.14 -8.07 -8.76
CA ILE A 201 8.66 -8.69 -10.00
C ILE A 201 9.03 -7.80 -11.20
N VAL A 202 9.72 -8.38 -12.17
CA VAL A 202 10.02 -7.71 -13.44
C VAL A 202 9.30 -8.34 -14.64
N GLY A 203 8.79 -9.55 -14.49
CA GLY A 203 8.02 -10.28 -15.49
C GLY A 203 8.02 -11.76 -15.23
N GLY A 204 7.45 -12.52 -16.15
CA GLY A 204 7.36 -13.97 -16.02
C GLY A 204 7.09 -14.64 -17.35
N SER A 205 6.84 -15.95 -17.31
CA SER A 205 6.35 -16.75 -18.40
C SER A 205 5.12 -17.53 -17.96
N GLY A 206 4.13 -17.68 -18.84
CA GLY A 206 2.86 -18.27 -18.50
C GLY A 206 1.96 -17.30 -17.72
N ASN A 207 1.03 -17.86 -16.98
CA ASN A 207 0.11 -17.13 -16.09
C ASN A 207 -0.32 -18.06 -14.94
N CYS A 208 -1.12 -17.55 -14.02
CA CYS A 208 -1.52 -18.34 -12.85
C CYS A 208 -2.64 -19.36 -13.11
N SER A 209 -3.26 -19.33 -14.29
CA SER A 209 -4.25 -20.33 -14.70
C SER A 209 -3.62 -21.56 -15.38
N SER A 210 -2.57 -21.34 -16.17
CA SER A 210 -1.88 -22.40 -16.94
C SER A 210 -0.54 -22.83 -16.33
N GLY A 211 -0.14 -22.21 -15.22
CA GLY A 211 1.19 -22.34 -14.64
C GLY A 211 2.18 -21.38 -15.26
N GLY A 212 3.27 -21.12 -14.55
CA GLY A 212 4.28 -20.19 -14.98
C GLY A 212 5.38 -20.02 -13.95
N PHE A 213 6.27 -19.10 -14.22
CA PHE A 213 7.33 -18.68 -13.32
C PHE A 213 7.54 -17.18 -13.41
N THR A 214 8.16 -16.61 -12.39
CA THR A 214 8.37 -15.16 -12.28
C THR A 214 9.85 -14.84 -12.14
N TYR A 215 10.28 -13.79 -12.83
CA TYR A 215 11.60 -13.18 -12.69
C TYR A 215 11.53 -11.94 -11.80
N TYR A 216 12.61 -11.71 -11.06
CA TYR A 216 12.71 -10.63 -10.09
C TYR A 216 14.04 -9.91 -10.22
N GLN A 217 14.05 -8.60 -10.06
CA GLN A 217 15.23 -7.78 -9.83
C GLN A 217 15.63 -7.88 -8.36
N PRO A 218 16.86 -8.30 -8.02
CA PRO A 218 17.30 -8.35 -6.62
C PRO A 218 17.30 -6.97 -5.96
N VAL A 219 16.84 -6.90 -4.70
CA VAL A 219 16.75 -5.64 -3.95
C VAL A 219 18.11 -5.14 -3.48
N VAL A 220 19.04 -6.05 -3.15
CA VAL A 220 20.37 -5.71 -2.61
C VAL A 220 21.17 -4.86 -3.59
N GLU A 221 21.05 -5.13 -4.88
CA GLU A 221 21.72 -4.36 -5.91
C GLU A 221 21.24 -2.89 -5.92
N TRP A 222 19.91 -2.68 -5.87
CA TRP A 222 19.32 -1.35 -5.77
C TRP A 222 19.75 -0.62 -4.50
N LEU A 223 19.71 -1.30 -3.33
CA LEU A 223 20.14 -0.73 -2.05
C LEU A 223 21.60 -0.28 -2.10
N SER A 224 22.48 -1.12 -2.68
CA SER A 224 23.90 -0.81 -2.81
C SER A 224 24.15 0.36 -3.76
N ALA A 225 23.44 0.42 -4.89
CA ALA A 225 23.61 1.47 -5.90
C ALA A 225 23.26 2.89 -5.37
N TYR A 226 22.35 2.97 -4.40
CA TYR A 226 21.88 4.24 -3.84
C TYR A 226 22.27 4.48 -2.37
N GLY A 227 23.05 3.57 -1.76
CA GLY A 227 23.41 3.69 -0.32
C GLY A 227 22.22 3.66 0.60
N LEU A 228 21.23 2.80 0.32
CA LEU A 228 19.97 2.69 1.05
C LEU A 228 19.96 1.47 1.97
N SER A 229 19.08 1.49 2.95
CA SER A 229 18.77 0.34 3.83
C SER A 229 17.26 0.19 3.99
N ILE A 230 16.81 -1.06 4.12
CA ILE A 230 15.47 -1.39 4.61
C ILE A 230 15.37 -0.99 6.10
N TYR A 231 14.19 -0.69 6.60
CA TYR A 231 13.96 -0.24 7.98
C TYR A 231 12.63 -0.76 8.52
#